data_87366038afb5db11a34e5c5d648d9ebf
#
_entry.id   87366038afb5db11a34e5c5d648d9ebf
#
_cell.length_a   1.000
_cell.length_b   1.000
_cell.length_c   1.000
_cell.angle_alpha   90.00
_cell.angle_beta   90.00
_cell.angle_gamma   90.00
#
_symmetry.space_group_name_H-M   'P 1'
#
loop_
_entity.id
_entity.type
_entity.pdbx_description
1 polymer ?
#
loop_
_entity_poly.entity_id
_entity_poly.type
_entity_poly.pdbx_seq_one_letter_code
_entity_poly.pdbx_strand_id
1 'polypeptide(L)'
;MLIDDQPEISMVLPKGRAMATRIYGTNYADIIKQNGYIAIEIYAYDGDDDIYLNRTDSYGGYNFVDAGYGNDLVVNSYEGGNDIYLGGGNDIYVADIRVRDASSYDIVYGGSGNDRFEIEGYASDYYGESGNDTFFSVGFNNYFNGGTGTDTISYQFQDDWSAERGKGVTIDLGYNYATTGSGRREDLISIENATGTNYGHDDITGSAVANTLRGLGGHDIIEGLGGNDVLDGGSGDDDLYGGSGADILRGGTGFDYLVGGTGTDSFDFNSISESAVGSRRDVITDFHRSEFDVIDLSTIDADTTWSGNQSFTYIGG
;
A
#
# COMPACT_ATOMS: atom_id res chain seq x y z
N MET A 1 -23.62 34.27 -21.84
CA MET A 1 -22.57 35.05 -21.16
C MET A 1 -22.17 34.24 -19.98
N LEU A 2 -21.32 33.25 -20.24
CA LEU A 2 -20.76 32.34 -19.24
C LEU A 2 -19.44 32.93 -18.83
N ILE A 3 -19.32 33.23 -17.56
CA ILE A 3 -18.06 33.69 -16.94
C ILE A 3 -17.37 32.43 -16.48
N ASP A 4 -16.35 32.07 -17.21
CA ASP A 4 -15.38 31.05 -16.84
C ASP A 4 -14.43 31.70 -15.83
N ASP A 5 -14.67 31.45 -14.54
CA ASP A 5 -13.85 31.95 -13.42
C ASP A 5 -13.15 30.76 -12.77
N GLN A 6 -12.26 30.10 -13.52
CA GLN A 6 -11.30 29.16 -12.96
C GLN A 6 -10.03 29.94 -12.61
N PRO A 7 -9.43 29.73 -11.43
CA PRO A 7 -8.17 30.36 -11.08
C PRO A 7 -7.07 29.84 -12.02
N GLU A 8 -6.53 30.72 -12.86
CA GLU A 8 -5.29 30.41 -13.57
C GLU A 8 -4.20 30.10 -12.53
N ILE A 9 -3.86 28.81 -12.42
CA ILE A 9 -2.63 28.41 -11.73
C ILE A 9 -1.48 28.84 -12.62
N SER A 10 -0.95 30.02 -12.34
CA SER A 10 0.24 30.54 -13.02
C SER A 10 1.46 29.74 -12.58
N MET A 11 1.72 28.62 -13.24
CA MET A 11 2.99 27.91 -13.10
C MET A 11 4.11 28.69 -13.80
N VAL A 12 5.12 29.07 -13.01
CA VAL A 12 6.36 29.62 -13.54
C VAL A 12 7.16 28.46 -14.14
N LEU A 13 7.00 28.24 -15.43
CA LEU A 13 7.79 27.24 -16.16
C LEU A 13 9.28 27.60 -16.10
N PRO A 14 10.19 26.62 -15.90
CA PRO A 14 11.62 26.83 -16.01
C PRO A 14 11.98 27.38 -17.40
N LYS A 15 12.81 28.41 -17.45
CA LYS A 15 13.22 29.06 -18.69
C LYS A 15 13.93 28.07 -19.61
N GLY A 16 13.34 27.79 -20.77
CA GLY A 16 13.98 27.05 -21.86
C GLY A 16 13.19 25.90 -22.51
N ARG A 17 11.97 25.60 -22.09
CA ARG A 17 11.14 24.58 -22.75
C ARG A 17 10.61 25.10 -24.11
N ALA A 18 10.76 24.26 -25.16
CA ALA A 18 9.94 24.41 -26.36
C ALA A 18 8.46 24.30 -25.98
N MET A 19 7.56 24.96 -26.67
CA MET A 19 6.12 24.85 -26.38
C MET A 19 5.71 23.38 -26.44
N ALA A 20 5.29 22.83 -25.28
CA ALA A 20 4.73 21.48 -25.22
C ALA A 20 3.46 21.42 -26.07
N THR A 21 3.23 20.30 -26.72
CA THR A 21 1.94 20.05 -27.40
C THR A 21 0.89 19.85 -26.34
N ARG A 22 -0.22 20.57 -26.44
CA ARG A 22 -1.36 20.41 -25.54
C ARG A 22 -2.39 19.47 -26.14
N ILE A 23 -2.90 18.58 -25.28
CA ILE A 23 -4.02 17.70 -25.60
C ILE A 23 -5.12 18.02 -24.60
N TYR A 24 -6.31 18.21 -25.12
CA TYR A 24 -7.52 18.44 -24.33
C TYR A 24 -8.49 17.30 -24.58
N GLY A 25 -8.98 16.72 -23.50
CA GLY A 25 -10.07 15.76 -23.50
C GLY A 25 -11.44 16.45 -23.60
N THR A 26 -12.46 15.75 -23.18
CA THR A 26 -13.84 16.20 -23.12
C THR A 26 -14.37 16.06 -21.69
N ASN A 27 -15.67 16.32 -21.47
CA ASN A 27 -16.30 16.01 -20.17
C ASN A 27 -16.97 14.61 -20.20
N TYR A 28 -16.34 13.66 -20.87
CA TYR A 28 -16.74 12.26 -20.95
C TYR A 28 -15.50 11.40 -21.03
N ALA A 29 -15.63 10.11 -20.71
CA ALA A 29 -14.54 9.17 -20.77
C ALA A 29 -13.78 9.22 -22.10
N ASP A 30 -12.50 9.52 -22.01
CA ASP A 30 -11.57 9.65 -23.14
C ASP A 30 -10.47 8.59 -23.09
N ILE A 31 -9.90 8.27 -24.24
CA ILE A 31 -8.66 7.47 -24.31
C ILE A 31 -7.58 8.34 -24.93
N ILE A 32 -6.67 8.84 -24.10
CA ILE A 32 -5.61 9.77 -24.50
C ILE A 32 -4.28 9.02 -24.55
N LYS A 33 -3.65 8.99 -25.72
CA LYS A 33 -2.35 8.34 -25.90
C LYS A 33 -1.34 9.33 -26.43
N GLN A 34 -0.22 9.45 -25.71
CA GLN A 34 0.90 10.22 -26.19
C GLN A 34 1.51 9.53 -27.43
N ASN A 35 1.45 10.20 -28.57
CA ASN A 35 2.03 9.74 -29.83
C ASN A 35 3.29 10.55 -30.15
N GLY A 36 4.47 9.95 -29.89
CA GLY A 36 5.74 10.59 -30.20
C GLY A 36 6.66 10.71 -29.00
N TYR A 37 7.75 11.44 -29.16
CA TYR A 37 8.85 11.55 -28.20
C TYR A 37 9.02 12.97 -27.66
N ILE A 38 7.98 13.76 -27.63
CA ILE A 38 8.00 15.17 -27.17
C ILE A 38 7.13 15.26 -25.91
N ALA A 39 7.61 15.98 -24.90
CA ALA A 39 6.84 16.31 -23.71
C ALA A 39 5.50 16.99 -24.07
N ILE A 40 4.44 16.62 -23.41
CA ILE A 40 3.08 17.10 -23.65
C ILE A 40 2.45 17.62 -22.37
N GLU A 41 1.41 18.44 -22.54
CA GLU A 41 0.50 18.84 -21.47
C GLU A 41 -0.87 18.23 -21.81
N ILE A 42 -1.42 17.41 -20.90
CA ILE A 42 -2.71 16.76 -21.02
C ILE A 42 -3.67 17.39 -20.01
N TYR A 43 -4.87 17.72 -20.45
CA TYR A 43 -5.98 18.18 -19.63
C TYR A 43 -7.21 17.36 -20.04
N ALA A 44 -7.55 16.32 -19.25
CA ALA A 44 -8.61 15.38 -19.64
C ALA A 44 -10.01 15.87 -19.24
N TYR A 45 -10.16 16.67 -18.18
CA TYR A 45 -11.37 17.28 -17.62
C TYR A 45 -12.22 16.35 -16.78
N ASP A 46 -13.53 16.16 -17.15
CA ASP A 46 -14.44 15.28 -16.41
C ASP A 46 -14.61 13.97 -17.19
N GLY A 47 -14.77 12.88 -16.49
CA GLY A 47 -15.02 11.56 -17.10
C GLY A 47 -14.03 10.52 -16.57
N ASP A 48 -14.30 9.26 -16.76
CA ASP A 48 -13.36 8.20 -16.39
C ASP A 48 -12.37 8.01 -17.55
N ASP A 49 -11.21 8.61 -17.45
CA ASP A 49 -10.25 8.76 -18.54
C ASP A 49 -9.10 7.75 -18.48
N ASP A 50 -8.71 7.24 -19.65
CA ASP A 50 -7.52 6.38 -19.81
C ASP A 50 -6.38 7.17 -20.47
N ILE A 51 -5.32 7.48 -19.71
CA ILE A 51 -4.18 8.27 -20.18
C ILE A 51 -2.93 7.40 -20.25
N TYR A 52 -2.34 7.28 -21.43
CA TYR A 52 -1.14 6.49 -21.64
C TYR A 52 0.03 7.38 -22.07
N LEU A 53 1.02 7.52 -21.20
CA LEU A 53 2.25 8.24 -21.48
C LEU A 53 3.26 7.34 -22.18
N ASN A 54 3.88 7.85 -23.20
CA ASN A 54 4.89 7.15 -23.97
C ASN A 54 6.26 7.73 -23.65
N ARG A 55 7.31 7.02 -24.08
CA ARG A 55 8.68 7.47 -24.01
C ARG A 55 8.86 8.79 -24.74
N THR A 56 9.39 9.79 -24.07
CA THR A 56 9.86 11.01 -24.70
C THR A 56 11.29 10.82 -25.26
N ASP A 57 12.05 11.84 -25.47
CA ASP A 57 13.42 11.71 -25.98
C ASP A 57 14.38 11.10 -24.94
N SER A 58 15.68 10.98 -25.27
CA SER A 58 16.70 10.38 -24.43
C SER A 58 17.01 11.17 -23.12
N TYR A 59 16.27 12.20 -22.82
CA TYR A 59 16.52 13.13 -21.70
C TYR A 59 15.38 13.23 -20.69
N GLY A 60 14.32 12.41 -20.81
CA GLY A 60 13.24 12.31 -19.84
C GLY A 60 11.91 12.95 -20.27
N GLY A 61 10.84 12.50 -19.62
CA GLY A 61 9.46 12.77 -20.00
C GLY A 61 9.02 14.20 -19.87
N TYR A 62 9.08 14.75 -18.66
CA TYR A 62 8.58 16.10 -18.36
C TYR A 62 7.17 16.36 -18.90
N ASN A 63 6.29 15.37 -18.85
CA ASN A 63 4.90 15.56 -19.17
C ASN A 63 4.18 16.25 -18.01
N PHE A 64 3.15 16.99 -18.34
CA PHE A 64 2.17 17.47 -17.39
C PHE A 64 0.85 16.78 -17.69
N VAL A 65 0.20 16.22 -16.64
CA VAL A 65 -1.09 15.57 -16.75
C VAL A 65 -2.01 16.13 -15.67
N ASP A 66 -3.19 16.57 -16.09
CA ASP A 66 -4.32 16.89 -15.24
C ASP A 66 -5.46 16.00 -15.73
N ALA A 67 -5.73 14.90 -15.01
CA ALA A 67 -6.75 13.93 -15.39
C ALA A 67 -8.16 14.48 -15.10
N GLY A 68 -8.33 15.17 -13.95
CA GLY A 68 -9.55 15.96 -13.73
C GLY A 68 -10.51 15.33 -12.72
N TYR A 69 -11.77 15.16 -13.10
CA TYR A 69 -12.77 14.51 -12.27
C TYR A 69 -13.24 13.22 -12.93
N GLY A 70 -13.27 12.15 -12.20
CA GLY A 70 -13.66 10.82 -12.65
C GLY A 70 -12.83 9.76 -11.99
N ASN A 71 -12.97 8.49 -12.36
CA ASN A 71 -12.04 7.47 -11.91
C ASN A 71 -11.05 7.20 -13.05
N ASP A 72 -9.92 7.85 -12.98
CA ASP A 72 -8.97 7.95 -14.06
C ASP A 72 -7.87 6.89 -13.99
N LEU A 73 -7.36 6.49 -15.14
CA LEU A 73 -6.20 5.64 -15.26
C LEU A 73 -5.06 6.40 -15.95
N VAL A 74 -3.94 6.58 -15.26
CA VAL A 74 -2.73 7.13 -15.86
C VAL A 74 -1.62 6.08 -15.85
N VAL A 75 -1.18 5.67 -17.04
CA VAL A 75 -0.11 4.69 -17.21
C VAL A 75 1.15 5.37 -17.74
N ASN A 76 2.22 5.31 -16.97
CA ASN A 76 3.54 5.79 -17.33
C ASN A 76 4.51 4.61 -17.47
N SER A 77 4.80 4.20 -18.69
CA SER A 77 5.54 2.96 -18.95
C SER A 77 7.04 3.15 -19.21
N TYR A 78 7.57 4.39 -19.29
CA TYR A 78 8.92 4.56 -19.82
C TYR A 78 9.82 5.55 -19.12
N GLU A 79 9.34 6.65 -18.56
CA GLU A 79 10.20 7.73 -18.10
C GLU A 79 9.62 8.49 -16.92
N GLY A 80 10.50 9.01 -16.06
CA GLY A 80 10.18 9.93 -15.00
C GLY A 80 10.29 11.41 -15.41
N GLY A 81 10.14 12.30 -14.45
CA GLY A 81 10.15 13.75 -14.63
C GLY A 81 8.79 14.30 -15.04
N ASN A 82 7.73 13.57 -14.75
CA ASN A 82 6.36 13.98 -15.02
C ASN A 82 5.76 14.65 -13.77
N ASP A 83 4.92 15.66 -14.01
CA ASP A 83 4.05 16.25 -13.00
C ASP A 83 2.61 15.77 -13.31
N ILE A 84 2.04 14.94 -12.43
CA ILE A 84 0.77 14.24 -12.67
C ILE A 84 -0.21 14.56 -11.55
N TYR A 85 -1.38 15.04 -11.92
CA TYR A 85 -2.52 15.29 -11.04
C TYR A 85 -3.66 14.37 -11.49
N LEU A 86 -4.03 13.40 -10.65
CA LEU A 86 -5.13 12.48 -10.94
C LEU A 86 -6.47 13.16 -10.73
N GLY A 87 -6.62 13.84 -9.57
CA GLY A 87 -7.71 14.79 -9.41
C GLY A 87 -8.79 14.38 -8.45
N GLY A 88 -9.96 14.06 -8.93
CA GLY A 88 -11.06 13.70 -8.05
C GLY A 88 -11.83 12.49 -8.51
N GLY A 89 -11.82 11.45 -7.70
CA GLY A 89 -12.38 10.14 -8.01
C GLY A 89 -11.59 9.07 -7.30
N ASN A 90 -11.72 7.83 -7.72
CA ASN A 90 -10.83 6.75 -7.24
C ASN A 90 -9.94 6.37 -8.41
N ASP A 91 -8.75 6.92 -8.41
CA ASP A 91 -7.86 6.92 -9.55
C ASP A 91 -6.80 5.81 -9.48
N ILE A 92 -6.25 5.46 -10.63
CA ILE A 92 -5.17 4.48 -10.72
C ILE A 92 -3.98 5.10 -11.45
N TYR A 93 -2.84 5.14 -10.77
CA TYR A 93 -1.55 5.46 -11.38
C TYR A 93 -0.68 4.20 -11.49
N VAL A 94 -0.14 3.96 -12.67
CA VAL A 94 0.76 2.84 -12.93
C VAL A 94 2.09 3.36 -13.46
N ALA A 95 3.17 3.16 -12.70
CA ALA A 95 4.53 3.42 -13.12
C ALA A 95 5.24 2.10 -13.44
N ASP A 96 5.10 1.61 -14.67
CA ASP A 96 5.86 0.46 -15.19
C ASP A 96 7.13 0.98 -15.88
N ILE A 97 8.12 1.41 -15.10
CA ILE A 97 9.34 2.04 -15.61
C ILE A 97 10.41 0.98 -15.83
N ARG A 98 10.51 0.48 -17.05
CA ARG A 98 11.51 -0.53 -17.45
C ARG A 98 12.90 0.05 -17.73
N VAL A 99 13.04 1.37 -17.78
CA VAL A 99 14.30 2.05 -18.06
C VAL A 99 14.78 2.82 -16.84
N ARG A 100 15.88 2.39 -16.26
CA ARG A 100 16.52 3.05 -15.12
C ARG A 100 17.32 4.27 -15.61
N ASP A 101 16.72 5.44 -15.66
CA ASP A 101 17.44 6.70 -15.78
C ASP A 101 17.32 7.47 -14.46
N ALA A 102 18.42 7.60 -13.72
CA ALA A 102 18.48 8.24 -12.41
C ALA A 102 18.37 9.79 -12.47
N SER A 103 18.06 10.35 -13.60
CA SER A 103 18.07 11.80 -13.79
C SER A 103 16.69 12.47 -13.73
N SER A 104 15.63 11.70 -13.68
CA SER A 104 14.28 12.23 -13.69
C SER A 104 13.37 11.44 -12.73
N TYR A 105 12.53 12.14 -12.00
CA TYR A 105 11.59 11.59 -11.04
C TYR A 105 10.19 12.14 -11.31
N ASP A 106 9.18 11.34 -11.02
CA ASP A 106 7.78 11.75 -11.13
C ASP A 106 7.31 12.42 -9.82
N ILE A 107 6.43 13.38 -9.96
CA ILE A 107 5.62 13.89 -8.85
C ILE A 107 4.17 13.58 -9.19
N VAL A 108 3.51 12.78 -8.36
CA VAL A 108 2.14 12.33 -8.61
C VAL A 108 1.26 12.67 -7.42
N TYR A 109 0.16 13.33 -7.70
CA TYR A 109 -0.87 13.70 -6.75
C TYR A 109 -2.15 12.92 -7.06
N GLY A 110 -2.65 12.14 -6.09
CA GLY A 110 -3.93 11.42 -6.18
C GLY A 110 -5.10 12.37 -6.19
N GLY A 111 -5.19 13.17 -5.14
CA GLY A 111 -6.22 14.19 -5.05
C GLY A 111 -7.33 13.83 -4.06
N SER A 112 -8.54 13.66 -4.52
CA SER A 112 -9.63 13.27 -3.64
C SER A 112 -10.28 11.97 -4.07
N GLY A 113 -10.40 11.05 -3.14
CA GLY A 113 -10.94 9.71 -3.37
C GLY A 113 -10.01 8.64 -2.83
N ASN A 114 -10.24 7.40 -3.16
CA ASN A 114 -9.36 6.31 -2.72
C ASN A 114 -8.52 5.86 -3.90
N ASP A 115 -7.29 6.30 -3.92
CA ASP A 115 -6.41 6.16 -5.07
C ASP A 115 -5.48 4.96 -4.95
N ARG A 116 -5.12 4.43 -6.09
CA ARG A 116 -4.24 3.28 -6.20
C ARG A 116 -2.99 3.61 -7.02
N PHE A 117 -1.83 3.42 -6.42
CA PHE A 117 -0.53 3.62 -7.05
C PHE A 117 0.19 2.29 -7.21
N GLU A 118 0.50 1.88 -8.43
CA GLU A 118 1.31 0.71 -8.74
C GLU A 118 2.68 1.16 -9.26
N ILE A 119 3.74 0.98 -8.45
CA ILE A 119 5.01 1.68 -8.64
C ILE A 119 6.16 0.70 -8.82
N GLU A 120 6.68 0.59 -10.04
CA GLU A 120 7.97 -0.05 -10.35
C GLU A 120 9.12 0.97 -10.47
N GLY A 121 8.83 2.25 -10.24
CA GLY A 121 9.75 3.37 -10.36
C GLY A 121 10.68 3.56 -9.17
N TYR A 122 11.58 4.55 -9.29
CA TYR A 122 12.47 4.93 -8.19
C TYR A 122 12.70 6.43 -8.15
N ALA A 123 13.02 6.94 -6.97
CA ALA A 123 13.32 8.35 -6.69
C ALA A 123 12.20 9.31 -7.12
N SER A 124 10.96 8.93 -6.86
CA SER A 124 9.75 9.69 -7.19
C SER A 124 8.94 10.02 -5.95
N ASP A 125 8.13 11.06 -6.04
CA ASP A 125 7.29 11.55 -4.95
C ASP A 125 5.82 11.29 -5.26
N TYR A 126 5.14 10.57 -4.36
CA TYR A 126 3.73 10.18 -4.49
C TYR A 126 2.93 10.72 -3.31
N TYR A 127 1.85 11.41 -3.61
CA TYR A 127 0.94 12.03 -2.63
C TYR A 127 -0.47 11.49 -2.86
N GLY A 128 -1.07 10.81 -1.86
CA GLY A 128 -2.46 10.37 -1.90
C GLY A 128 -3.44 11.55 -1.76
N GLU A 129 -3.10 12.49 -0.89
CA GLU A 129 -3.83 13.69 -0.51
C GLU A 129 -5.06 13.39 0.35
N SER A 130 -6.24 13.05 -0.17
CA SER A 130 -7.41 12.81 0.67
C SER A 130 -8.22 11.61 0.24
N GLY A 131 -8.40 10.69 1.15
CA GLY A 131 -9.08 9.41 0.95
C GLY A 131 -8.31 8.28 1.61
N ASN A 132 -8.63 7.07 1.29
CA ASN A 132 -7.88 5.91 1.77
C ASN A 132 -7.08 5.34 0.61
N ASP A 133 -5.82 5.71 0.54
CA ASP A 133 -4.98 5.47 -0.61
C ASP A 133 -4.10 4.23 -0.44
N THR A 134 -3.75 3.60 -1.54
CA THR A 134 -2.92 2.40 -1.52
C THR A 134 -1.75 2.52 -2.48
N PHE A 135 -0.55 2.40 -1.93
CA PHE A 135 0.70 2.41 -2.68
C PHE A 135 1.29 1.00 -2.74
N PHE A 136 1.43 0.44 -3.94
CA PHE A 136 2.14 -0.81 -4.18
C PHE A 136 3.54 -0.49 -4.68
N SER A 137 4.56 -0.70 -3.84
CA SER A 137 5.94 -0.41 -4.22
C SER A 137 6.71 -1.68 -4.56
N VAL A 138 7.34 -1.64 -5.72
CA VAL A 138 8.40 -2.58 -6.15
C VAL A 138 9.70 -1.82 -6.36
N GLY A 139 9.65 -0.49 -6.19
CA GLY A 139 10.73 0.44 -6.43
C GLY A 139 11.67 0.64 -5.26
N PHE A 140 12.27 1.82 -5.21
CA PHE A 140 13.14 2.25 -4.11
C PHE A 140 13.46 3.74 -4.18
N ASN A 141 13.88 4.31 -3.05
CA ASN A 141 14.16 5.74 -2.89
C ASN A 141 12.95 6.63 -3.23
N ASN A 142 11.75 6.11 -3.10
CA ASN A 142 10.54 6.87 -3.30
C ASN A 142 10.12 7.57 -2.00
N TYR A 143 9.36 8.63 -2.14
CA TYR A 143 8.67 9.32 -1.07
C TYR A 143 7.17 9.08 -1.22
N PHE A 144 6.54 8.59 -0.17
CA PHE A 144 5.11 8.36 -0.10
C PHE A 144 4.51 9.23 1.00
N ASN A 145 3.45 9.93 0.68
CA ASN A 145 2.65 10.67 1.63
C ASN A 145 1.17 10.31 1.42
N GLY A 146 0.59 9.55 2.35
CA GLY A 146 -0.82 9.17 2.29
C GLY A 146 -1.74 10.38 2.33
N GLY A 147 -1.49 11.29 3.29
CA GLY A 147 -2.28 12.50 3.40
C GLY A 147 -3.32 12.42 4.51
N THR A 148 -4.58 12.53 4.17
CA THR A 148 -5.69 12.40 5.14
C THR A 148 -6.55 11.20 4.80
N GLY A 149 -6.74 10.33 5.77
CA GLY A 149 -7.52 9.10 5.62
C GLY A 149 -6.90 7.94 6.37
N THR A 150 -7.00 6.78 5.79
CA THR A 150 -6.31 5.58 6.28
C THR A 150 -5.60 4.93 5.11
N ASP A 151 -4.29 5.14 5.08
CA ASP A 151 -3.48 4.87 3.91
C ASP A 151 -2.62 3.63 4.09
N THR A 152 -2.30 2.97 2.98
CA THR A 152 -1.62 1.67 3.00
C THR A 152 -0.41 1.67 2.07
N ILE A 153 0.74 1.22 2.60
CA ILE A 153 1.88 0.81 1.79
C ILE A 153 1.92 -0.72 1.66
N SER A 154 2.20 -1.24 0.47
CA SER A 154 2.28 -2.68 0.21
C SER A 154 3.49 -3.05 -0.63
N TYR A 155 4.23 -4.04 -0.18
CA TYR A 155 5.39 -4.63 -0.86
C TYR A 155 5.10 -6.01 -1.45
N GLN A 156 3.82 -6.41 -1.53
CA GLN A 156 3.43 -7.75 -1.98
C GLN A 156 3.94 -8.12 -3.39
N PHE A 157 4.18 -7.15 -4.27
CA PHE A 157 4.70 -7.38 -5.63
C PHE A 157 6.22 -7.32 -5.72
N GLN A 158 6.94 -7.06 -4.62
CA GLN A 158 8.40 -6.95 -4.63
C GLN A 158 9.07 -8.28 -5.02
N ASP A 159 8.46 -9.40 -4.67
CA ASP A 159 8.93 -10.74 -5.03
C ASP A 159 8.85 -11.06 -6.52
N ASP A 160 8.13 -10.27 -7.30
CA ASP A 160 8.09 -10.39 -8.77
C ASP A 160 9.43 -9.98 -9.39
N TRP A 161 10.22 -9.18 -8.67
CA TRP A 161 11.58 -8.84 -9.08
C TRP A 161 12.56 -9.93 -8.61
N SER A 162 13.19 -10.57 -9.56
CA SER A 162 14.13 -11.67 -9.29
C SER A 162 15.27 -11.31 -8.34
N ALA A 163 15.64 -10.03 -8.24
CA ALA A 163 16.68 -9.52 -7.36
C ALA A 163 16.24 -9.37 -5.90
N GLU A 164 14.95 -9.20 -5.64
CA GLU A 164 14.36 -8.99 -4.31
C GLU A 164 13.63 -10.22 -3.79
N ARG A 165 13.35 -11.19 -4.64
CA ARG A 165 12.53 -12.36 -4.32
C ARG A 165 12.99 -13.09 -3.06
N GLY A 166 12.09 -13.20 -2.08
CA GLY A 166 12.30 -13.87 -0.81
C GLY A 166 13.25 -13.14 0.15
N LYS A 167 13.48 -11.84 -0.04
CA LYS A 167 14.36 -11.06 0.84
C LYS A 167 13.65 -10.34 1.97
N GLY A 168 12.36 -10.17 1.89
CA GLY A 168 11.60 -9.40 2.85
C GLY A 168 11.88 -7.89 2.85
N VAL A 169 11.12 -7.18 3.67
CA VAL A 169 11.22 -5.74 3.89
C VAL A 169 11.24 -5.43 5.38
N THR A 170 11.85 -4.31 5.74
CA THR A 170 11.67 -3.69 7.06
C THR A 170 10.79 -2.47 6.88
N ILE A 171 9.67 -2.38 7.59
CA ILE A 171 8.74 -1.25 7.56
C ILE A 171 8.61 -0.71 8.98
N ASP A 172 8.78 0.59 9.16
CA ASP A 172 8.58 1.27 10.43
C ASP A 172 7.71 2.51 10.23
N LEU A 173 6.43 2.38 10.54
CA LEU A 173 5.44 3.46 10.39
C LEU A 173 5.66 4.54 11.46
N GLY A 174 6.18 4.17 12.64
CA GLY A 174 6.50 5.12 13.72
C GLY A 174 7.66 6.04 13.38
N TYR A 175 8.65 5.55 12.64
CA TYR A 175 9.80 6.32 12.15
C TYR A 175 9.70 6.71 10.67
N ASN A 176 8.56 6.42 10.04
CA ASN A 176 8.22 6.86 8.69
C ASN A 176 9.18 6.38 7.59
N TYR A 177 9.53 5.11 7.60
CA TYR A 177 10.37 4.54 6.54
C TYR A 177 10.08 3.07 6.26
N ALA A 178 10.49 2.65 5.06
CA ALA A 178 10.71 1.25 4.75
C ALA A 178 12.09 1.03 4.15
N THR A 179 12.57 -0.20 4.26
CA THR A 179 13.83 -0.62 3.66
C THR A 179 13.64 -1.99 3.02
N THR A 180 13.90 -2.08 1.71
CA THR A 180 13.82 -3.34 0.98
C THR A 180 14.94 -4.30 1.40
N GLY A 181 14.80 -5.58 1.12
CA GLY A 181 15.83 -6.59 1.41
C GLY A 181 17.20 -6.34 0.79
N SER A 182 17.28 -5.47 -0.22
CA SER A 182 18.54 -4.96 -0.80
C SER A 182 19.09 -3.72 -0.08
N GLY A 183 18.47 -3.30 1.04
CA GLY A 183 18.92 -2.15 1.84
C GLY A 183 18.58 -0.79 1.20
N ARG A 184 17.57 -0.71 0.37
CA ARG A 184 17.12 0.51 -0.29
C ARG A 184 15.97 1.11 0.50
N ARG A 185 16.09 2.39 0.84
CA ARG A 185 15.14 3.09 1.69
C ARG A 185 14.05 3.76 0.87
N GLU A 186 12.86 3.84 1.45
CA GLU A 186 11.73 4.67 1.05
C GLU A 186 11.25 5.46 2.26
N ASP A 187 10.77 6.67 2.06
CA ASP A 187 10.21 7.50 3.12
C ASP A 187 8.67 7.42 3.08
N LEU A 188 8.07 7.16 4.25
CA LEU A 188 6.63 6.93 4.43
C LEU A 188 6.06 8.00 5.37
N ILE A 189 5.18 8.86 4.90
CA ILE A 189 4.54 9.90 5.71
C ILE A 189 3.02 9.69 5.70
N SER A 190 2.38 9.80 6.87
CA SER A 190 0.93 9.62 6.99
C SER A 190 0.46 8.31 6.33
N ILE A 191 1.09 7.20 6.73
CA ILE A 191 0.71 5.84 6.32
C ILE A 191 0.35 5.08 7.58
N GLU A 192 -0.86 4.54 7.65
CA GLU A 192 -1.37 3.83 8.83
C GLU A 192 -1.26 2.32 8.69
N ASN A 193 -1.28 1.78 7.49
CA ASN A 193 -1.29 0.34 7.25
C ASN A 193 -0.10 -0.12 6.41
N ALA A 194 0.35 -1.36 6.67
CA ALA A 194 1.46 -1.94 5.94
C ALA A 194 1.21 -3.40 5.55
N THR A 195 1.70 -3.77 4.38
CA THR A 195 1.71 -5.16 3.90
C THR A 195 3.11 -5.50 3.41
N GLY A 196 3.66 -6.58 3.93
CA GLY A 196 4.96 -7.12 3.57
C GLY A 196 5.01 -7.83 2.22
N THR A 197 5.92 -8.77 2.08
CA THR A 197 6.20 -9.52 0.86
C THR A 197 5.53 -10.90 0.87
N ASN A 198 5.42 -11.56 -0.30
CA ASN A 198 4.76 -12.86 -0.37
C ASN A 198 5.63 -14.03 0.13
N TYR A 199 6.95 -13.88 0.19
CA TYR A 199 7.86 -14.97 0.51
C TYR A 199 9.04 -14.58 1.41
N GLY A 200 9.23 -13.30 1.67
CA GLY A 200 10.34 -12.78 2.45
C GLY A 200 10.05 -12.86 3.94
N HIS A 201 11.11 -12.74 4.76
CA HIS A 201 10.96 -12.50 6.19
C HIS A 201 10.87 -11.00 6.41
N ASP A 202 9.72 -10.53 6.83
CA ASP A 202 9.44 -9.11 7.00
C ASP A 202 9.55 -8.70 8.47
N ASP A 203 9.97 -7.46 8.69
CA ASP A 203 10.00 -6.81 9.99
C ASP A 203 9.11 -5.57 9.91
N ILE A 204 7.90 -5.65 10.47
CA ILE A 204 6.87 -4.62 10.31
C ILE A 204 6.53 -4.04 11.68
N THR A 205 6.85 -2.77 11.86
CA THR A 205 6.51 -2.01 13.04
C THR A 205 5.45 -0.95 12.71
N GLY A 206 4.36 -0.99 13.45
CA GLY A 206 3.27 -0.03 13.38
C GLY A 206 3.60 1.33 14.01
N SER A 207 2.61 1.94 14.62
CA SER A 207 2.73 3.28 15.19
C SER A 207 1.96 3.40 16.53
N ALA A 208 1.62 4.61 16.93
CA ALA A 208 0.80 4.84 18.14
C ALA A 208 -0.69 4.96 17.85
N VAL A 209 -1.14 4.77 16.61
CA VAL A 209 -2.53 4.76 16.19
C VAL A 209 -2.92 3.38 15.68
N ALA A 210 -4.21 3.11 15.53
CA ALA A 210 -4.69 1.85 15.01
C ALA A 210 -4.11 1.54 13.62
N ASN A 211 -3.47 0.37 13.49
CA ASN A 211 -2.84 -0.09 12.27
C ASN A 211 -3.45 -1.42 11.78
N THR A 212 -3.36 -1.68 10.49
CA THR A 212 -3.55 -3.01 9.91
C THR A 212 -2.24 -3.45 9.28
N LEU A 213 -1.60 -4.48 9.85
CA LEU A 213 -0.27 -4.95 9.47
C LEU A 213 -0.35 -6.40 8.99
N ARG A 214 0.20 -6.70 7.82
CA ARG A 214 0.17 -8.04 7.22
C ARG A 214 1.55 -8.48 6.77
N GLY A 215 1.99 -9.66 7.21
CA GLY A 215 3.23 -10.30 6.77
C GLY A 215 3.09 -10.96 5.40
N LEU A 216 1.97 -11.66 5.16
CA LEU A 216 1.63 -12.51 4.01
C LEU A 216 2.35 -13.85 4.05
N GLY A 217 3.62 -13.92 3.81
CA GLY A 217 4.33 -15.18 3.88
C GLY A 217 5.84 -15.03 4.00
N GLY A 218 6.37 -15.87 4.84
CA GLY A 218 7.72 -15.77 5.32
C GLY A 218 7.78 -16.26 6.74
N HIS A 219 8.72 -15.76 7.53
CA HIS A 219 8.70 -15.80 8.98
C HIS A 219 8.82 -14.37 9.45
N ASP A 220 7.70 -13.79 9.81
CA ASP A 220 7.57 -12.35 9.94
C ASP A 220 7.60 -11.92 11.41
N ILE A 221 8.10 -10.73 11.67
CA ILE A 221 8.00 -10.07 12.96
C ILE A 221 7.10 -8.86 12.79
N ILE A 222 5.98 -8.83 13.53
CA ILE A 222 4.99 -7.75 13.41
C ILE A 222 4.72 -7.17 14.79
N GLU A 223 4.98 -5.87 14.96
CA GLU A 223 4.75 -5.11 16.18
C GLU A 223 3.72 -4.00 15.95
N GLY A 224 2.55 -4.04 16.63
CA GLY A 224 1.51 -3.01 16.55
C GLY A 224 1.88 -1.73 17.27
N LEU A 225 2.55 -1.83 18.42
CA LEU A 225 2.95 -0.81 19.37
C LEU A 225 1.77 -0.23 20.18
N GLY A 226 0.94 0.58 19.60
CA GLY A 226 -0.19 1.17 20.31
C GLY A 226 -1.31 1.61 19.39
N GLY A 227 -2.51 1.52 19.89
CA GLY A 227 -3.71 1.64 19.09
C GLY A 227 -4.53 0.37 19.22
N ASN A 228 -5.55 0.22 18.43
CA ASN A 228 -6.29 -1.03 18.33
C ASN A 228 -5.91 -1.65 16.98
N ASP A 229 -4.99 -2.60 17.02
CA ASP A 229 -4.30 -3.05 15.82
C ASP A 229 -4.88 -4.37 15.29
N VAL A 230 -4.72 -4.61 14.00
CA VAL A 230 -4.98 -5.89 13.36
C VAL A 230 -3.67 -6.40 12.76
N LEU A 231 -3.14 -7.48 13.35
CA LEU A 231 -1.91 -8.13 12.93
C LEU A 231 -2.25 -9.47 12.28
N ASP A 232 -1.72 -9.71 11.09
CA ASP A 232 -1.93 -10.94 10.32
C ASP A 232 -0.57 -11.42 9.80
N GLY A 233 -0.03 -12.50 10.42
CA GLY A 233 1.24 -13.11 10.01
C GLY A 233 1.12 -13.74 8.63
N GLY A 234 0.13 -14.60 8.45
CA GLY A 234 -0.17 -15.21 7.16
C GLY A 234 0.33 -16.65 7.03
N SER A 235 1.40 -16.89 6.32
CA SER A 235 1.99 -18.23 6.22
C SER A 235 3.47 -18.19 6.57
N GLY A 236 3.85 -19.02 7.52
CA GLY A 236 5.22 -19.09 8.05
C GLY A 236 5.19 -19.34 9.54
N ASP A 237 6.33 -19.26 10.19
CA ASP A 237 6.37 -19.30 11.65
C ASP A 237 6.58 -17.83 12.11
N ASP A 238 5.54 -17.15 12.58
CA ASP A 238 5.48 -15.70 12.74
C ASP A 238 5.50 -15.27 14.21
N ASP A 239 6.09 -14.11 14.49
CA ASP A 239 6.13 -13.47 15.82
C ASP A 239 5.28 -12.19 15.80
N LEU A 240 4.12 -12.18 16.49
CA LEU A 240 3.17 -11.07 16.53
C LEU A 240 3.09 -10.46 17.93
N TYR A 241 3.22 -9.14 18.01
CA TYR A 241 3.14 -8.35 19.22
C TYR A 241 2.12 -7.23 19.05
N GLY A 242 0.94 -7.32 19.70
CA GLY A 242 -0.12 -6.30 19.64
C GLY A 242 0.34 -4.98 20.25
N GLY A 243 0.74 -5.03 21.53
CA GLY A 243 1.28 -3.88 22.23
C GLY A 243 0.34 -3.28 23.24
N SER A 244 -0.18 -2.10 23.02
CA SER A 244 -1.18 -1.50 23.90
C SER A 244 -2.44 -1.10 23.12
N GLY A 245 -3.57 -1.61 23.54
CA GLY A 245 -4.86 -1.38 22.89
C GLY A 245 -5.73 -2.61 22.93
N ALA A 246 -6.72 -2.65 22.08
CA ALA A 246 -7.55 -3.83 21.90
C ALA A 246 -7.21 -4.44 20.52
N ASP A 247 -6.32 -5.43 20.54
CA ASP A 247 -5.66 -5.90 19.33
C ASP A 247 -6.27 -7.21 18.82
N ILE A 248 -6.20 -7.43 17.53
CA ILE A 248 -6.60 -8.68 16.87
C ILE A 248 -5.35 -9.30 16.25
N LEU A 249 -4.97 -10.49 16.74
CA LEU A 249 -3.80 -11.22 16.28
C LEU A 249 -4.23 -12.49 15.55
N ARG A 250 -3.78 -12.65 14.29
CA ARG A 250 -3.92 -13.83 13.45
C ARG A 250 -2.54 -14.32 13.08
N GLY A 251 -2.11 -15.43 13.66
CA GLY A 251 -0.84 -16.07 13.27
C GLY A 251 -0.92 -16.58 11.82
N GLY A 252 -1.99 -17.32 11.52
CA GLY A 252 -2.17 -17.94 10.23
C GLY A 252 -1.65 -19.36 10.20
N THR A 253 -0.96 -19.76 9.13
CA THR A 253 -0.45 -21.14 9.04
C THR A 253 1.02 -21.23 9.42
N GLY A 254 1.35 -22.04 10.42
CA GLY A 254 2.73 -22.23 10.85
C GLY A 254 2.85 -22.60 12.31
N PHE A 255 3.90 -22.15 12.92
CA PHE A 255 4.10 -22.15 14.37
C PHE A 255 4.30 -20.69 14.80
N ASP A 256 3.24 -20.09 15.33
CA ASP A 256 3.21 -18.68 15.58
C ASP A 256 3.34 -18.36 17.07
N TYR A 257 3.99 -17.24 17.35
CA TYR A 257 4.16 -16.71 18.68
C TYR A 257 3.35 -15.42 18.81
N LEU A 258 2.35 -15.44 19.69
CA LEU A 258 1.37 -14.37 19.80
C LEU A 258 1.42 -13.74 21.20
N VAL A 259 1.58 -12.43 21.23
CA VAL A 259 1.60 -11.58 22.42
C VAL A 259 0.62 -10.46 22.25
N GLY A 260 -0.50 -10.47 22.98
CA GLY A 260 -1.52 -9.41 22.92
C GLY A 260 -0.99 -8.09 23.48
N GLY A 261 -0.36 -8.15 24.64
CA GLY A 261 0.16 -6.98 25.35
C GLY A 261 -0.78 -6.51 26.44
N THR A 262 -1.12 -5.22 26.44
CA THR A 262 -2.04 -4.64 27.41
C THR A 262 -3.32 -4.19 26.75
N GLY A 263 -4.46 -4.65 27.29
CA GLY A 263 -5.78 -4.28 26.79
C GLY A 263 -6.70 -5.48 26.66
N THR A 264 -7.66 -5.39 25.78
CA THR A 264 -8.59 -6.50 25.50
C THR A 264 -8.27 -7.09 24.13
N ASP A 265 -7.53 -8.19 24.13
CA ASP A 265 -6.97 -8.73 22.91
C ASP A 265 -7.74 -9.96 22.39
N SER A 266 -7.77 -10.11 21.08
CA SER A 266 -8.39 -11.23 20.39
C SER A 266 -7.37 -12.02 19.61
N PHE A 267 -7.18 -13.28 19.98
CA PHE A 267 -6.38 -14.27 19.25
C PHE A 267 -7.33 -15.04 18.33
N ASP A 268 -7.31 -14.70 17.05
CA ASP A 268 -8.29 -15.11 16.05
C ASP A 268 -7.77 -16.27 15.20
N PHE A 269 -8.46 -17.41 15.27
CA PHE A 269 -8.18 -18.60 14.49
C PHE A 269 -9.34 -18.91 13.55
N ASN A 270 -9.08 -18.88 12.27
CA ASN A 270 -10.09 -19.02 11.22
C ASN A 270 -10.18 -20.43 10.64
N SER A 271 -9.20 -21.28 10.92
CA SER A 271 -9.14 -22.67 10.45
C SER A 271 -8.43 -23.57 11.45
N ILE A 272 -8.86 -24.82 11.55
CA ILE A 272 -8.18 -25.85 12.35
C ILE A 272 -6.75 -26.16 11.88
N SER A 273 -6.38 -25.73 10.68
CA SER A 273 -5.04 -25.90 10.13
C SER A 273 -4.07 -24.80 10.57
N GLU A 274 -4.57 -23.70 11.13
CA GLU A 274 -3.74 -22.60 11.59
C GLU A 274 -2.91 -22.99 12.81
N SER A 275 -3.45 -23.76 13.74
CA SER A 275 -2.68 -24.27 14.88
C SER A 275 -2.65 -25.80 14.89
N ALA A 276 -1.61 -26.38 14.32
CA ALA A 276 -1.50 -27.83 14.16
C ALA A 276 -1.24 -28.55 15.49
N VAL A 277 -1.70 -29.81 15.61
CA VAL A 277 -1.45 -30.63 16.80
C VAL A 277 0.02 -31.02 16.92
N GLY A 278 0.57 -30.99 18.10
CA GLY A 278 1.94 -31.45 18.39
C GLY A 278 2.92 -30.32 18.72
N SER A 279 4.14 -30.40 18.21
CA SER A 279 5.21 -29.44 18.53
C SER A 279 5.21 -28.17 17.65
N ARG A 280 4.32 -28.10 16.68
CA ARG A 280 4.15 -26.96 15.77
C ARG A 280 2.79 -26.31 15.97
N ARG A 281 2.37 -26.14 17.21
CA ARG A 281 1.16 -25.41 17.55
C ARG A 281 1.54 -24.00 18.00
N ASP A 282 0.68 -23.06 17.76
CA ASP A 282 0.86 -21.68 18.16
C ASP A 282 0.96 -21.51 19.68
N VAL A 283 1.61 -20.45 20.09
CA VAL A 283 1.84 -20.11 21.48
C VAL A 283 1.35 -18.71 21.77
N ILE A 284 0.31 -18.62 22.60
CA ILE A 284 -0.11 -17.37 23.21
C ILE A 284 0.57 -17.28 24.57
N THR A 285 1.31 -16.20 24.83
CA THR A 285 2.17 -16.13 26.01
C THR A 285 1.68 -15.26 27.15
N ASP A 286 0.76 -14.36 26.86
CA ASP A 286 0.29 -13.34 27.82
C ASP A 286 -1.22 -13.23 27.91
N PHE A 287 -1.95 -14.30 27.69
CA PHE A 287 -3.41 -14.33 27.79
C PHE A 287 -3.91 -13.92 29.19
N HIS A 288 -4.52 -12.77 29.33
CA HIS A 288 -4.99 -12.19 30.58
C HIS A 288 -6.51 -12.11 30.67
N ARG A 289 -7.15 -13.06 31.35
CA ARG A 289 -8.61 -13.03 31.58
C ARG A 289 -9.08 -11.78 32.34
N SER A 290 -8.20 -11.14 33.12
CA SER A 290 -8.51 -9.89 33.84
C SER A 290 -8.62 -8.68 32.90
N GLU A 291 -8.05 -8.76 31.71
CA GLU A 291 -8.12 -7.76 30.65
C GLU A 291 -9.19 -8.08 29.60
N PHE A 292 -9.88 -9.22 29.80
CA PHE A 292 -10.95 -9.74 28.92
C PHE A 292 -10.45 -10.26 27.57
N ASP A 293 -9.23 -10.79 27.54
CA ASP A 293 -8.72 -11.43 26.33
C ASP A 293 -9.56 -12.62 25.91
N VAL A 294 -9.67 -12.82 24.61
CA VAL A 294 -10.45 -13.88 24.00
C VAL A 294 -9.60 -14.68 23.01
N ILE A 295 -9.89 -15.96 22.94
CA ILE A 295 -9.49 -16.80 21.79
C ILE A 295 -10.73 -16.94 20.93
N ASP A 296 -10.70 -16.33 19.74
CA ASP A 296 -11.83 -16.36 18.83
C ASP A 296 -11.72 -17.56 17.87
N LEU A 297 -12.69 -18.46 18.00
CA LEU A 297 -12.87 -19.66 17.17
C LEU A 297 -14.22 -19.63 16.43
N SER A 298 -14.84 -18.46 16.34
CA SER A 298 -16.21 -18.32 15.84
C SER A 298 -16.38 -18.73 14.38
N THR A 299 -15.31 -18.68 13.59
CA THR A 299 -15.29 -19.09 12.18
C THR A 299 -15.00 -20.58 11.99
N ILE A 300 -14.52 -21.28 13.01
CA ILE A 300 -14.20 -22.70 12.96
C ILE A 300 -15.43 -23.53 13.28
N ASP A 301 -15.79 -24.46 12.40
CA ASP A 301 -16.81 -25.45 12.68
C ASP A 301 -16.22 -26.62 13.50
N ALA A 302 -16.68 -26.77 14.73
CA ALA A 302 -16.20 -27.81 15.64
C ALA A 302 -16.59 -29.26 15.18
N ASP A 303 -17.61 -29.40 14.34
CA ASP A 303 -18.04 -30.67 13.78
C ASP A 303 -18.49 -30.53 12.33
N THR A 304 -17.60 -30.85 11.40
CA THR A 304 -17.85 -30.76 9.96
C THR A 304 -18.87 -31.78 9.43
N THR A 305 -19.35 -32.69 10.29
CA THR A 305 -20.35 -33.72 9.89
C THR A 305 -21.79 -33.20 9.99
N TRP A 306 -22.00 -32.07 10.65
CA TRP A 306 -23.32 -31.46 10.82
C TRP A 306 -23.36 -30.10 10.07
N SER A 307 -24.49 -29.77 9.49
CA SER A 307 -24.66 -28.48 8.84
C SER A 307 -24.84 -27.36 9.86
N GLY A 308 -24.02 -26.33 9.76
CA GLY A 308 -24.02 -25.15 10.63
C GLY A 308 -22.85 -25.14 11.59
N ASN A 309 -22.43 -23.94 11.98
CA ASN A 309 -21.31 -23.74 12.89
C ASN A 309 -21.68 -24.16 14.32
N GLN A 310 -20.96 -25.11 14.92
CA GLN A 310 -21.16 -25.56 16.27
C GLN A 310 -20.23 -24.86 17.24
N SER A 311 -20.76 -24.56 18.44
CA SER A 311 -19.98 -23.93 19.50
C SER A 311 -18.97 -24.92 20.10
N PHE A 312 -17.76 -24.44 20.36
CA PHE A 312 -16.78 -25.15 21.15
C PHE A 312 -17.21 -25.24 22.60
N THR A 313 -17.03 -26.40 23.22
CA THR A 313 -17.24 -26.57 24.67
C THR A 313 -15.89 -26.66 25.36
N TYR A 314 -15.60 -25.75 26.27
CA TYR A 314 -14.43 -25.83 27.13
C TYR A 314 -14.55 -27.06 28.04
N ILE A 315 -13.72 -28.06 27.82
CA ILE A 315 -13.55 -29.18 28.72
C ILE A 315 -12.29 -28.93 29.56
N GLY A 316 -12.47 -28.06 30.60
CA GLY A 316 -11.39 -27.72 31.52
C GLY A 316 -10.73 -28.94 32.14
N GLY A 317 -9.40 -28.88 32.23
CA GLY A 317 -8.58 -29.83 32.99
C GLY A 317 -8.22 -29.27 34.38
#